data_ef4effbd9f21817cfd7c7208a5f6e0c4
#
_entry.id   ef4effbd9f21817cfd7c7208a5f6e0c4
#
_cell.length_a   1.000
_cell.length_b   1.000
_cell.length_c   1.000
_cell.angle_alpha   90.00
_cell.angle_beta   90.00
_cell.angle_gamma   90.00
#
_symmetry.space_group_name_H-M   'P 1'
#
loop_
_entity.id
_entity.type
_entity.pdbx_description
1 polymer ?
#
loop_
_entity_poly.entity_id
_entity_poly.type
_entity_poly.pdbx_seq_one_letter_code
_entity_poly.pdbx_strand_id
1 'polypeptide(L)'
;VMQTTLINLVKNISPPILLKLLKKNFFKNHKAFTTYPSWKEAQKASIGYDEDSFIEKLRNSAKLVFDEKEIYERDTVIFNKIQYSWPLLASLIFASSKCKTLKIIDFGGALGTSYHQNKRFLSKIHKDFKWRIVEQSKLVNIGKQEFTDKFVSFYNTIEEASEDQVDVVFFGGSICYLENPYNYLEAAIKTKAPYIIIDRTPIIRDLDDTFAVQHVDPSIYEASYPIRKFS
;
A
#
# COMPACT_ATOMS: atom_id res chain seq x y z
N VAL A 1 -17.46 21.85 -5.38
CA VAL A 1 -16.91 22.76 -4.37
C VAL A 1 -17.92 23.00 -3.25
N MET A 2 -19.21 23.29 -3.53
CA MET A 2 -20.24 23.55 -2.50
C MET A 2 -20.60 22.34 -1.61
N GLN A 3 -20.62 21.11 -2.15
CA GLN A 3 -20.93 19.90 -1.39
C GLN A 3 -19.84 19.53 -0.35
N THR A 4 -18.58 19.73 -0.68
CA THR A 4 -17.44 19.42 0.20
C THR A 4 -17.41 20.35 1.42
N THR A 5 -17.77 21.61 1.23
CA THR A 5 -17.82 22.62 2.31
C THR A 5 -18.96 22.30 3.30
N LEU A 6 -20.13 21.88 2.81
CA LEU A 6 -21.29 21.50 3.64
C LEU A 6 -20.99 20.23 4.48
N ILE A 7 -20.33 19.23 3.89
CA ILE A 7 -19.93 17.99 4.57
C ILE A 7 -18.93 18.30 5.69
N ASN A 8 -17.98 19.20 5.46
CA ASN A 8 -17.00 19.59 6.48
C ASN A 8 -17.65 20.43 7.60
N LEU A 9 -18.62 21.27 7.29
CA LEU A 9 -19.37 22.02 8.29
C LEU A 9 -20.19 21.08 9.20
N VAL A 10 -20.88 20.10 8.62
CA VAL A 10 -21.64 19.09 9.37
C VAL A 10 -20.74 18.23 10.25
N LYS A 11 -19.54 17.87 9.78
CA LYS A 11 -18.55 17.11 10.58
C LYS A 11 -18.06 17.85 11.83
N ASN A 12 -17.99 19.18 11.77
CA ASN A 12 -17.45 20.00 12.87
C ASN A 12 -18.51 20.36 13.92
N ILE A 13 -19.79 20.26 13.60
CA ILE A 13 -20.89 20.71 14.48
C ILE A 13 -21.72 19.53 15.02
N SER A 14 -21.65 18.36 14.40
CA SER A 14 -22.51 17.22 14.78
C SER A 14 -21.87 16.32 15.83
N PRO A 15 -22.64 15.87 16.85
CA PRO A 15 -22.16 14.87 17.81
C PRO A 15 -21.67 13.60 17.09
N PRO A 16 -20.62 12.90 17.59
CA PRO A 16 -20.06 11.72 16.96
C PRO A 16 -21.07 10.60 16.66
N ILE A 17 -22.12 10.51 17.47
CA ILE A 17 -23.26 9.56 17.29
C ILE A 17 -24.09 9.90 16.05
N LEU A 18 -24.39 11.19 15.82
CA LEU A 18 -25.16 11.63 14.65
C LEU A 18 -24.36 11.42 13.35
N LEU A 19 -23.06 11.69 13.38
CA LEU A 19 -22.14 11.37 12.27
C LEU A 19 -22.06 9.87 11.97
N LYS A 20 -22.14 9.03 13.02
CA LYS A 20 -22.16 7.57 12.88
C LYS A 20 -23.47 7.06 12.26
N LEU A 21 -24.59 7.66 12.61
CA LEU A 21 -25.91 7.36 12.06
C LEU A 21 -26.06 7.86 10.62
N LEU A 22 -25.58 9.05 10.31
CA LEU A 22 -25.57 9.59 8.95
C LEU A 22 -24.65 8.76 8.04
N LYS A 23 -23.45 8.41 8.50
CA LYS A 23 -22.58 7.50 7.78
C LYS A 23 -23.25 6.14 7.52
N LYS A 24 -23.92 5.56 8.53
CA LYS A 24 -24.62 4.27 8.40
C LYS A 24 -25.73 4.31 7.35
N ASN A 25 -26.42 5.44 7.17
CA ASN A 25 -27.49 5.60 6.20
C ASN A 25 -26.99 6.01 4.80
N PHE A 26 -25.91 6.79 4.69
CA PHE A 26 -25.33 7.19 3.41
C PHE A 26 -24.50 6.06 2.76
N PHE A 27 -23.85 5.22 3.57
CA PHE A 27 -23.02 4.10 3.09
C PHE A 27 -23.78 2.76 2.99
N LYS A 28 -25.11 2.77 3.15
CA LYS A 28 -25.93 1.53 3.17
C LYS A 28 -25.95 0.74 1.87
N ASN A 29 -25.47 1.29 0.75
CA ASN A 29 -25.59 0.66 -0.58
C ASN A 29 -24.26 0.26 -1.25
N HIS A 30 -23.10 0.57 -0.70
CA HIS A 30 -21.82 0.10 -1.24
C HIS A 30 -21.28 -1.07 -0.41
N LYS A 31 -21.48 -2.30 -0.91
CA LYS A 31 -20.77 -3.46 -0.39
C LYS A 31 -19.30 -3.30 -0.76
N ALA A 32 -18.45 -2.99 0.21
CA ALA A 32 -17.01 -2.88 0.01
C ALA A 32 -16.40 -4.19 -0.53
N PHE A 33 -17.05 -5.34 -0.25
CA PHE A 33 -16.61 -6.66 -0.70
C PHE A 33 -17.80 -7.52 -1.14
N THR A 34 -17.60 -8.26 -2.25
CA THR A 34 -18.51 -9.30 -2.72
C THR A 34 -17.75 -10.62 -2.79
N THR A 35 -18.20 -11.66 -2.08
CA THR A 35 -17.55 -12.97 -1.99
C THR A 35 -17.78 -13.81 -3.24
N TYR A 36 -16.77 -14.59 -3.65
CA TYR A 36 -16.78 -15.49 -4.78
C TYR A 36 -16.18 -16.85 -4.40
N PRO A 37 -16.59 -17.95 -5.09
CA PRO A 37 -16.10 -19.30 -4.77
C PRO A 37 -14.62 -19.51 -5.11
N SER A 38 -14.05 -18.73 -6.05
CA SER A 38 -12.66 -18.88 -6.49
C SER A 38 -12.03 -17.54 -6.88
N TRP A 39 -10.70 -17.50 -6.91
CA TRP A 39 -9.94 -16.37 -7.44
C TRP A 39 -10.35 -16.02 -8.88
N LYS A 40 -10.46 -17.04 -9.74
CA LYS A 40 -10.80 -16.86 -11.15
C LYS A 40 -12.18 -16.22 -11.36
N GLU A 41 -13.14 -16.56 -10.52
CA GLU A 41 -14.47 -15.94 -10.58
C GLU A 41 -14.47 -14.51 -10.03
N ALA A 42 -13.75 -14.26 -8.94
CA ALA A 42 -13.52 -12.90 -8.43
C ALA A 42 -12.83 -12.02 -9.49
N GLN A 43 -11.79 -12.54 -10.15
CA GLN A 43 -11.08 -11.84 -11.21
C GLN A 43 -11.98 -11.49 -12.39
N LYS A 44 -12.81 -12.43 -12.86
CA LYS A 44 -13.78 -12.19 -13.94
C LYS A 44 -14.83 -11.16 -13.60
N ALA A 45 -15.22 -11.08 -12.32
CA ALA A 45 -16.20 -10.13 -11.82
C ALA A 45 -15.61 -8.75 -11.50
N SER A 46 -14.29 -8.62 -11.51
CA SER A 46 -13.59 -7.35 -11.30
C SER A 46 -13.55 -6.57 -12.61
N ILE A 47 -13.77 -5.26 -12.52
CA ILE A 47 -13.64 -4.34 -13.69
C ILE A 47 -12.19 -3.94 -13.92
N GLY A 48 -11.31 -4.13 -12.92
CA GLY A 48 -9.96 -3.56 -12.97
C GLY A 48 -10.02 -2.04 -12.80
N TYR A 49 -9.05 -1.38 -13.37
CA TYR A 49 -8.97 0.08 -13.49
C TYR A 49 -8.37 0.43 -14.85
N ASP A 50 -8.64 1.64 -15.33
CA ASP A 50 -7.87 2.19 -16.44
C ASP A 50 -6.43 2.41 -15.96
N GLU A 51 -5.57 1.48 -16.32
CA GLU A 51 -4.20 1.40 -15.82
C GLU A 51 -3.42 2.70 -16.06
N ASP A 52 -3.55 3.27 -17.27
CA ASP A 52 -2.80 4.48 -17.64
C ASP A 52 -3.30 5.71 -16.85
N SER A 53 -4.61 5.89 -16.75
CA SER A 53 -5.22 6.97 -15.96
C SER A 53 -4.90 6.86 -14.47
N PHE A 54 -4.90 5.64 -13.92
CA PHE A 54 -4.54 5.40 -12.53
C PHE A 54 -3.07 5.69 -12.28
N ILE A 55 -2.17 5.19 -13.13
CA ILE A 55 -0.73 5.42 -13.04
C ILE A 55 -0.41 6.92 -13.10
N GLU A 56 -1.08 7.67 -13.97
CA GLU A 56 -0.89 9.12 -14.08
C GLU A 56 -1.33 9.84 -12.77
N LYS A 57 -2.48 9.49 -12.22
CA LYS A 57 -2.93 10.04 -10.94
C LYS A 57 -1.97 9.71 -9.81
N LEU A 58 -1.50 8.46 -9.75
CA LEU A 58 -0.53 8.00 -8.75
C LEU A 58 0.79 8.76 -8.89
N ARG A 59 1.32 8.89 -10.11
CA ARG A 59 2.53 9.65 -10.40
C ARG A 59 2.41 11.11 -9.93
N ASN A 60 1.29 11.76 -10.27
CA ASN A 60 1.06 13.16 -9.91
C ASN A 60 0.96 13.36 -8.40
N SER A 61 0.21 12.52 -7.69
CA SER A 61 0.09 12.61 -6.22
C SER A 61 1.40 12.27 -5.50
N ALA A 62 2.09 11.21 -5.93
CA ALA A 62 3.39 10.84 -5.37
C ALA A 62 4.45 11.93 -5.62
N LYS A 63 4.42 12.58 -6.81
CA LYS A 63 5.34 13.67 -7.14
C LYS A 63 5.19 14.87 -6.22
N LEU A 64 3.96 15.22 -5.84
CA LEU A 64 3.73 16.30 -4.88
C LEU A 64 4.37 16.02 -3.51
N VAL A 65 4.33 14.77 -3.05
CA VAL A 65 4.96 14.37 -1.79
C VAL A 65 6.49 14.26 -1.92
N PHE A 66 6.97 13.73 -3.04
CA PHE A 66 8.41 13.63 -3.32
C PHE A 66 9.07 15.01 -3.40
N ASP A 67 8.41 15.99 -4.04
CA ASP A 67 8.85 17.38 -4.15
C ASP A 67 8.57 18.21 -2.88
N GLU A 68 8.12 17.58 -1.79
CA GLU A 68 7.78 18.23 -0.50
C GLU A 68 6.70 19.32 -0.58
N LYS A 69 5.87 19.31 -1.64
CA LYS A 69 4.73 20.21 -1.79
C LYS A 69 3.51 19.77 -1.00
N GLU A 70 3.41 18.46 -0.74
CA GLU A 70 2.37 17.84 0.07
C GLU A 70 2.97 16.93 1.13
N ILE A 71 2.22 16.66 2.21
CA ILE A 71 2.74 15.97 3.39
C ILE A 71 2.75 14.46 3.18
N TYR A 72 1.69 13.90 2.61
CA TYR A 72 1.51 12.46 2.47
C TYR A 72 0.44 12.13 1.43
N GLU A 73 0.70 11.09 0.65
CA GLU A 73 -0.29 10.48 -0.24
C GLU A 73 -0.49 9.00 0.10
N ARG A 74 -1.65 8.46 -0.21
CA ARG A 74 -1.92 7.02 -0.24
C ARG A 74 -3.05 6.74 -1.23
N ASP A 75 -2.82 5.78 -2.12
CA ASP A 75 -3.79 5.34 -3.13
C ASP A 75 -4.35 6.53 -3.95
N THR A 76 -3.44 7.41 -4.42
CA THR A 76 -3.72 8.66 -5.15
C THR A 76 -4.36 9.81 -4.35
N VAL A 77 -4.69 9.59 -3.08
CA VAL A 77 -5.34 10.59 -2.22
C VAL A 77 -4.29 11.33 -1.39
N ILE A 78 -4.35 12.65 -1.43
CA ILE A 78 -3.49 13.54 -0.64
C ILE A 78 -4.08 13.75 0.76
N PHE A 79 -3.21 13.73 1.77
CA PHE A 79 -3.56 13.93 3.17
C PHE A 79 -2.73 15.07 3.78
N ASN A 80 -3.35 15.85 4.65
CA ASN A 80 -2.70 16.95 5.40
C ASN A 80 -1.88 16.50 6.61
N LYS A 81 -1.74 15.19 6.82
CA LYS A 81 -0.90 14.57 7.85
C LYS A 81 -0.53 13.14 7.45
N ILE A 82 0.63 12.70 7.90
CA ILE A 82 1.05 11.29 7.69
C ILE A 82 0.15 10.37 8.51
N GLN A 83 -0.40 9.36 7.85
CA GLN A 83 -1.17 8.29 8.49
C GLN A 83 -0.24 7.09 8.73
N TYR A 84 0.40 7.04 9.90
CA TYR A 84 1.36 5.99 10.21
C TYR A 84 0.69 4.62 10.39
N SER A 85 1.28 3.57 9.80
CA SER A 85 1.13 2.21 10.31
C SER A 85 2.13 2.02 11.45
N TRP A 86 1.67 2.19 12.70
CA TRP A 86 2.51 2.02 13.88
C TRP A 86 3.09 0.60 14.00
N PRO A 87 2.33 -0.49 13.66
CA PRO A 87 2.91 -1.82 13.63
C PRO A 87 4.08 -1.96 12.65
N LEU A 88 3.95 -1.43 11.43
CA LEU A 88 5.02 -1.42 10.45
C LEU A 88 6.24 -0.65 10.97
N LEU A 89 6.04 0.58 11.46
CA LEU A 89 7.14 1.40 11.97
C LEU A 89 7.87 0.71 13.14
N ALA A 90 7.12 0.13 14.09
CA ALA A 90 7.71 -0.60 15.21
C ALA A 90 8.53 -1.81 14.73
N SER A 91 8.02 -2.58 13.75
CA SER A 91 8.73 -3.71 13.16
C SER A 91 10.02 -3.28 12.45
N LEU A 92 9.98 -2.16 11.69
CA LEU A 92 11.16 -1.61 11.02
C LEU A 92 12.21 -1.12 12.03
N ILE A 93 11.80 -0.44 13.11
CA ILE A 93 12.69 -0.03 14.19
C ILE A 93 13.33 -1.23 14.87
N PHE A 94 12.54 -2.28 15.15
CA PHE A 94 13.05 -3.52 15.73
C PHE A 94 14.08 -4.19 14.80
N ALA A 95 13.76 -4.37 13.53
CA ALA A 95 14.70 -4.93 12.54
C ALA A 95 15.97 -4.08 12.45
N SER A 96 15.84 -2.76 12.44
CA SER A 96 16.95 -1.82 12.32
C SER A 96 17.96 -1.90 13.48
N SER A 97 17.51 -2.31 14.67
CA SER A 97 18.39 -2.45 15.84
C SER A 97 19.46 -3.54 15.68
N LYS A 98 19.35 -4.38 14.67
CA LYS A 98 20.25 -5.53 14.41
C LYS A 98 21.23 -5.31 13.27
N CYS A 99 21.16 -4.18 12.56
CA CYS A 99 21.99 -3.90 11.40
C CYS A 99 22.61 -2.50 11.44
N LYS A 100 23.74 -2.31 10.75
CA LYS A 100 24.38 -1.01 10.59
C LYS A 100 23.64 -0.15 9.56
N THR A 101 23.25 -0.75 8.46
CA THR A 101 22.48 -0.16 7.38
C THR A 101 21.27 -1.01 7.15
N LEU A 102 20.08 -0.45 7.31
CA LEU A 102 18.82 -1.17 7.11
C LEU A 102 18.49 -1.25 5.61
N LYS A 103 18.37 -2.47 5.07
CA LYS A 103 18.02 -2.73 3.67
C LYS A 103 16.66 -3.39 3.58
N ILE A 104 15.70 -2.69 2.99
CA ILE A 104 14.30 -3.08 2.90
C ILE A 104 13.94 -3.34 1.44
N ILE A 105 13.26 -4.45 1.16
CA ILE A 105 12.49 -4.65 -0.07
C ILE A 105 11.03 -4.38 0.25
N ASP A 106 10.41 -3.47 -0.49
CA ASP A 106 8.98 -3.09 -0.40
C ASP A 106 8.27 -3.62 -1.65
N PHE A 107 7.61 -4.78 -1.51
CA PHE A 107 6.93 -5.42 -2.62
C PHE A 107 5.52 -4.83 -2.82
N GLY A 108 5.26 -4.30 -4.00
CA GLY A 108 4.04 -3.56 -4.30
C GLY A 108 4.04 -2.18 -3.63
N GLY A 109 5.22 -1.55 -3.51
CA GLY A 109 5.41 -0.28 -2.81
C GLY A 109 5.00 0.96 -3.62
N ALA A 110 4.38 0.78 -4.79
CA ALA A 110 3.97 1.82 -5.72
C ALA A 110 5.13 2.80 -6.02
N LEU A 111 4.95 4.10 -5.82
CA LEU A 111 6.00 5.12 -6.00
C LEU A 111 6.60 5.60 -4.67
N GLY A 112 6.53 4.78 -3.61
CA GLY A 112 7.22 5.02 -2.36
C GLY A 112 6.35 5.56 -1.21
N THR A 113 5.05 5.33 -1.22
CA THR A 113 4.13 5.73 -0.13
C THR A 113 4.64 5.29 1.24
N SER A 114 5.02 4.00 1.38
CA SER A 114 5.52 3.45 2.66
C SER A 114 6.88 4.03 3.04
N TYR A 115 7.75 4.32 2.06
CA TYR A 115 9.00 5.02 2.30
C TYR A 115 8.76 6.42 2.88
N HIS A 116 7.94 7.24 2.23
CA HIS A 116 7.62 8.59 2.70
C HIS A 116 6.96 8.59 4.08
N GLN A 117 6.14 7.57 4.37
CA GLN A 117 5.54 7.39 5.69
C GLN A 117 6.59 7.20 6.79
N ASN A 118 7.66 6.45 6.53
CA ASN A 118 8.60 6.00 7.55
C ASN A 118 9.96 6.74 7.54
N LYS A 119 10.34 7.40 6.42
CA LYS A 119 11.67 8.00 6.24
C LYS A 119 12.10 8.94 7.37
N ARG A 120 11.15 9.71 7.94
CA ARG A 120 11.44 10.68 9.02
C ARG A 120 11.97 10.01 10.28
N PHE A 121 11.47 8.83 10.62
CA PHE A 121 11.93 8.08 11.78
C PHE A 121 13.21 7.32 11.47
N LEU A 122 13.25 6.63 10.34
CA LEU A 122 14.40 5.83 9.94
C LEU A 122 15.67 6.67 9.76
N SER A 123 15.56 7.86 9.17
CA SER A 123 16.69 8.78 8.99
C SER A 123 17.26 9.35 10.30
N LYS A 124 16.52 9.28 11.40
CA LYS A 124 17.02 9.64 12.74
C LYS A 124 17.78 8.50 13.41
N ILE A 125 17.50 7.26 13.04
CA ILE A 125 18.11 6.05 13.61
C ILE A 125 19.32 5.64 12.76
N HIS A 126 19.18 5.68 11.45
CA HIS A 126 20.22 5.30 10.49
C HIS A 126 20.58 6.48 9.61
N LYS A 127 21.89 6.79 9.55
CA LYS A 127 22.41 7.80 8.59
C LYS A 127 22.27 7.33 7.15
N ASP A 128 22.27 6.02 6.94
CA ASP A 128 22.08 5.37 5.65
C ASP A 128 21.17 4.16 5.79
N PHE A 129 20.17 4.09 4.93
CA PHE A 129 19.31 2.93 4.77
C PHE A 129 18.91 2.81 3.29
N LYS A 130 18.46 1.64 2.84
CA LYS A 130 18.07 1.39 1.46
C LYS A 130 16.64 0.89 1.41
N TRP A 131 15.82 1.55 0.62
CA TRP A 131 14.42 1.20 0.38
C TRP A 131 14.26 0.82 -1.09
N ARG A 132 14.12 -0.48 -1.35
CA ARG A 132 14.07 -1.08 -2.68
C ARG A 132 12.64 -1.45 -3.00
N ILE A 133 12.02 -0.71 -3.91
CA ILE A 133 10.64 -0.93 -4.31
C ILE A 133 10.63 -1.93 -5.46
N VAL A 134 9.85 -3.01 -5.28
CA VAL A 134 9.58 -4.00 -6.32
C VAL A 134 8.17 -3.78 -6.84
N GLU A 135 8.05 -3.49 -8.14
CA GLU A 135 6.78 -3.14 -8.76
C GLU A 135 6.70 -3.60 -10.23
N GLN A 136 5.53 -3.40 -10.82
CA GLN A 136 5.28 -3.64 -12.25
C GLN A 136 6.13 -2.71 -13.11
N SER A 137 6.56 -3.20 -14.27
CA SER A 137 7.55 -2.52 -15.14
C SER A 137 7.20 -1.07 -15.48
N LYS A 138 5.92 -0.73 -15.66
CA LYS A 138 5.51 0.66 -15.91
C LYS A 138 5.86 1.56 -14.72
N LEU A 139 5.52 1.15 -13.49
CA LEU A 139 5.84 1.90 -12.27
C LEU A 139 7.34 1.92 -11.98
N VAL A 140 8.05 0.81 -12.25
CA VAL A 140 9.52 0.75 -12.12
C VAL A 140 10.19 1.78 -13.04
N ASN A 141 9.73 1.90 -14.30
CA ASN A 141 10.29 2.86 -15.24
C ASN A 141 10.08 4.32 -14.77
N ILE A 142 8.87 4.65 -14.31
CA ILE A 142 8.56 5.96 -13.73
C ILE A 142 9.40 6.20 -12.47
N GLY A 143 9.47 5.20 -11.58
CA GLY A 143 10.22 5.26 -10.35
C GLY A 143 11.71 5.54 -10.57
N LYS A 144 12.33 4.82 -11.52
CA LYS A 144 13.74 5.02 -11.90
C LYS A 144 14.02 6.41 -12.45
N GLN A 145 13.07 6.99 -13.19
CA GLN A 145 13.25 8.30 -13.82
C GLN A 145 13.00 9.47 -12.86
N GLU A 146 12.02 9.35 -11.95
CA GLU A 146 11.48 10.51 -11.24
C GLU A 146 11.54 10.42 -9.72
N PHE A 147 11.66 9.21 -9.14
CA PHE A 147 11.51 8.97 -7.70
C PHE A 147 12.72 8.30 -7.04
N THR A 148 13.78 8.07 -7.79
CA THR A 148 15.03 7.52 -7.26
C THR A 148 15.85 8.60 -6.55
N ASP A 149 16.33 8.30 -5.33
CA ASP A 149 17.27 9.10 -4.59
C ASP A 149 18.37 8.24 -3.94
N LYS A 150 19.14 8.78 -3.01
CA LYS A 150 20.19 8.02 -2.31
C LYS A 150 19.63 6.86 -1.45
N PHE A 151 18.35 6.89 -1.11
CA PHE A 151 17.70 5.88 -0.25
C PHE A 151 16.79 4.94 -1.03
N VAL A 152 16.12 5.43 -2.09
CA VAL A 152 15.08 4.73 -2.84
C VAL A 152 15.57 4.28 -4.20
N SER A 153 15.28 3.04 -4.55
CA SER A 153 15.53 2.44 -5.87
C SER A 153 14.39 1.50 -6.27
N PHE A 154 14.23 1.23 -7.58
CA PHE A 154 13.12 0.49 -8.14
C PHE A 154 13.60 -0.72 -8.93
N TYR A 155 12.90 -1.85 -8.79
CA TYR A 155 13.25 -3.15 -9.36
C TYR A 155 12.00 -3.87 -9.87
N ASN A 156 12.17 -4.76 -10.86
CA ASN A 156 11.05 -5.53 -11.40
C ASN A 156 10.75 -6.78 -10.56
N THR A 157 11.75 -7.34 -9.88
CA THR A 157 11.60 -8.58 -9.11
C THR A 157 12.29 -8.51 -7.75
N ILE A 158 11.90 -9.41 -6.85
CA ILE A 158 12.54 -9.56 -5.53
C ILE A 158 14.00 -9.99 -5.71
N GLU A 159 14.27 -10.84 -6.70
CA GLU A 159 15.60 -11.35 -7.01
C GLU A 159 16.55 -10.20 -7.38
N GLU A 160 16.14 -9.33 -8.32
CA GLU A 160 16.92 -8.15 -8.69
C GLU A 160 17.17 -7.23 -7.48
N ALA A 161 16.14 -7.03 -6.64
CA ALA A 161 16.25 -6.19 -5.46
C ALA A 161 17.11 -6.81 -4.35
N SER A 162 17.45 -8.11 -4.42
CA SER A 162 18.19 -8.86 -3.40
C SER A 162 19.59 -9.32 -3.83
N GLU A 163 20.19 -8.68 -4.85
CA GLU A 163 21.55 -9.01 -5.30
C GLU A 163 22.60 -8.92 -4.19
N ASP A 164 22.36 -8.09 -3.17
CA ASP A 164 23.14 -8.06 -1.94
C ASP A 164 22.23 -8.36 -0.72
N GLN A 165 22.82 -8.41 0.47
CA GLN A 165 22.10 -8.69 1.71
C GLN A 165 20.87 -7.80 1.88
N VAL A 166 19.75 -8.40 2.30
CA VAL A 166 18.48 -7.74 2.64
C VAL A 166 18.16 -8.04 4.11
N ASP A 167 17.65 -7.06 4.83
CA ASP A 167 17.28 -7.20 6.24
C ASP A 167 15.77 -7.44 6.41
N VAL A 168 14.97 -6.83 5.54
CA VAL A 168 13.50 -6.89 5.59
C VAL A 168 12.93 -7.07 4.19
N VAL A 169 12.01 -8.03 4.04
CA VAL A 169 11.06 -8.05 2.90
C VAL A 169 9.69 -7.67 3.43
N PHE A 170 9.10 -6.62 2.88
CA PHE A 170 7.85 -6.03 3.32
C PHE A 170 6.76 -6.15 2.25
N PHE A 171 5.58 -6.63 2.66
CA PHE A 171 4.36 -6.70 1.86
C PHE A 171 3.30 -5.81 2.50
N GLY A 172 3.10 -4.62 1.95
CA GLY A 172 2.25 -3.57 2.50
C GLY A 172 0.86 -3.51 1.87
N GLY A 173 0.01 -4.52 2.07
CA GLY A 173 -1.31 -4.58 1.43
C GLY A 173 -1.22 -4.95 -0.04
N SER A 174 -0.18 -5.66 -0.47
CA SER A 174 0.05 -6.09 -1.84
C SER A 174 -0.26 -7.57 -2.06
N ILE A 175 0.14 -8.43 -1.13
CA ILE A 175 0.08 -9.88 -1.29
C ILE A 175 -1.34 -10.44 -1.46
N CYS A 176 -2.34 -9.78 -0.89
CA CYS A 176 -3.74 -10.19 -0.99
C CYS A 176 -4.36 -9.97 -2.38
N TYR A 177 -3.73 -9.19 -3.24
CA TYR A 177 -4.18 -8.92 -4.62
C TYR A 177 -3.49 -9.80 -5.67
N LEU A 178 -2.75 -10.82 -5.25
CA LEU A 178 -2.03 -11.73 -6.14
C LEU A 178 -2.79 -13.04 -6.30
N GLU A 179 -2.78 -13.57 -7.53
CA GLU A 179 -3.35 -14.90 -7.81
C GLU A 179 -2.54 -16.00 -7.12
N ASN A 180 -1.20 -15.91 -7.17
CA ASN A 180 -0.27 -16.89 -6.61
C ASN A 180 0.65 -16.24 -5.58
N PRO A 181 0.14 -15.83 -4.39
CA PRO A 181 0.91 -15.08 -3.40
C PRO A 181 2.08 -15.87 -2.82
N TYR A 182 1.96 -17.19 -2.75
CA TYR A 182 2.98 -18.07 -2.16
C TYR A 182 4.28 -18.07 -2.95
N ASN A 183 4.26 -17.88 -4.29
CA ASN A 183 5.47 -17.76 -5.09
C ASN A 183 6.31 -16.56 -4.66
N TYR A 184 5.67 -15.45 -4.31
CA TYR A 184 6.37 -14.24 -3.84
C TYR A 184 6.85 -14.37 -2.39
N LEU A 185 6.12 -15.11 -1.55
CA LEU A 185 6.60 -15.47 -0.20
C LEU A 185 7.83 -16.38 -0.28
N GLU A 186 7.83 -17.37 -1.18
CA GLU A 186 8.99 -18.21 -1.43
C GLU A 186 10.19 -17.40 -1.94
N ALA A 187 9.96 -16.45 -2.87
CA ALA A 187 11.00 -15.53 -3.32
C ALA A 187 11.56 -14.70 -2.14
N ALA A 188 10.68 -14.19 -1.27
CA ALA A 188 11.10 -13.48 -0.07
C ALA A 188 11.93 -14.36 0.88
N ILE A 189 11.54 -15.62 1.10
CA ILE A 189 12.30 -16.58 1.92
C ILE A 189 13.68 -16.86 1.30
N LYS A 190 13.77 -16.98 -0.02
CA LYS A 190 15.05 -17.21 -0.73
C LYS A 190 16.04 -16.06 -0.58
N THR A 191 15.61 -14.84 -0.30
CA THR A 191 16.51 -13.71 0.01
C THR A 191 17.30 -13.92 1.30
N LYS A 192 16.87 -14.82 2.17
CA LYS A 192 17.40 -15.06 3.52
C LYS A 192 17.34 -13.81 4.42
N ALA A 193 16.46 -12.87 4.11
CA ALA A 193 16.20 -11.73 4.98
C ALA A 193 15.73 -12.22 6.35
N PRO A 194 16.30 -11.73 7.46
CA PRO A 194 15.91 -12.16 8.80
C PRO A 194 14.47 -11.81 9.18
N TYR A 195 13.84 -10.87 8.44
CA TYR A 195 12.47 -10.45 8.72
C TYR A 195 11.63 -10.38 7.44
N ILE A 196 10.44 -10.98 7.51
CA ILE A 196 9.35 -10.78 6.53
C ILE A 196 8.22 -10.08 7.30
N ILE A 197 7.81 -8.90 6.82
CA ILE A 197 6.74 -8.10 7.41
C ILE A 197 5.54 -8.13 6.45
N ILE A 198 4.39 -8.56 6.94
CA ILE A 198 3.12 -8.53 6.20
C ILE A 198 2.17 -7.59 6.96
N ASP A 199 1.80 -6.46 6.34
CA ASP A 199 0.91 -5.46 6.91
C ASP A 199 -0.31 -5.26 5.99
N ARG A 200 -1.43 -4.80 6.54
CA ARG A 200 -2.66 -4.48 5.81
C ARG A 200 -3.19 -5.64 4.94
N THR A 201 -2.97 -6.86 5.38
CA THR A 201 -3.43 -8.08 4.69
C THR A 201 -4.60 -8.68 5.47
N PRO A 202 -5.73 -8.98 4.83
CA PRO A 202 -6.88 -9.56 5.53
C PRO A 202 -6.59 -11.01 5.91
N ILE A 203 -6.59 -11.28 7.22
CA ILE A 203 -6.49 -12.62 7.80
C ILE A 203 -7.83 -12.95 8.46
N ILE A 204 -8.36 -14.13 8.18
CA ILE A 204 -9.63 -14.63 8.71
C ILE A 204 -9.39 -15.85 9.60
N ARG A 205 -10.41 -16.26 10.35
CA ARG A 205 -10.36 -17.44 11.22
C ARG A 205 -11.07 -18.66 10.62
N ASP A 206 -11.22 -18.68 9.31
CA ASP A 206 -11.80 -19.79 8.58
C ASP A 206 -10.73 -20.86 8.31
N LEU A 207 -11.15 -22.07 7.89
CA LEU A 207 -10.22 -23.16 7.61
C LEU A 207 -9.47 -22.98 6.29
N ASP A 208 -10.08 -22.28 5.34
CA ASP A 208 -9.56 -22.07 4.00
C ASP A 208 -9.57 -20.59 3.61
N ASP A 209 -8.69 -20.21 2.69
CA ASP A 209 -8.68 -18.89 2.07
C ASP A 209 -10.02 -18.61 1.40
N THR A 210 -10.49 -17.39 1.52
CA THR A 210 -11.71 -16.94 0.81
C THR A 210 -11.38 -15.84 -0.20
N PHE A 211 -12.19 -15.77 -1.26
CA PHE A 211 -12.01 -14.84 -2.35
C PHE A 211 -13.16 -13.85 -2.42
N ALA A 212 -12.83 -12.61 -2.73
CA ALA A 212 -13.83 -11.56 -2.89
C ALA A 212 -13.40 -10.57 -3.99
N VAL A 213 -14.33 -9.74 -4.42
CA VAL A 213 -14.05 -8.51 -5.15
C VAL A 213 -14.14 -7.36 -4.16
N GLN A 214 -13.07 -6.59 -4.07
CA GLN A 214 -13.04 -5.30 -3.38
C GLN A 214 -13.49 -4.22 -4.34
N HIS A 215 -14.48 -3.43 -3.96
CA HIS A 215 -14.95 -2.29 -4.72
C HIS A 215 -14.35 -1.01 -4.14
N VAL A 216 -13.74 -0.21 -5.00
CA VAL A 216 -13.24 1.12 -4.62
C VAL A 216 -14.42 2.08 -4.52
N ASP A 217 -14.36 3.04 -3.60
CA ASP A 217 -15.37 4.08 -3.50
C ASP A 217 -15.36 4.93 -4.79
N PRO A 218 -16.47 5.03 -5.54
CA PRO A 218 -16.52 5.76 -6.81
C PRO A 218 -16.15 7.24 -6.68
N SER A 219 -16.19 7.80 -5.48
CA SER A 219 -15.71 9.18 -5.21
C SER A 219 -14.19 9.33 -5.32
N ILE A 220 -13.44 8.21 -5.28
CA ILE A 220 -12.00 8.16 -5.47
C ILE A 220 -11.68 7.85 -6.94
N TYR A 221 -12.11 6.67 -7.41
CA TYR A 221 -12.09 6.25 -8.81
C TYR A 221 -12.93 4.96 -8.99
N GLU A 222 -13.44 4.74 -10.19
CA GLU A 222 -14.23 3.55 -10.50
C GLU A 222 -13.31 2.37 -10.79
N ALA A 223 -13.20 1.46 -9.83
CA ALA A 223 -12.42 0.23 -9.95
C ALA A 223 -12.89 -0.86 -8.99
N SER A 224 -12.55 -2.09 -9.32
CA SER A 224 -12.69 -3.23 -8.41
C SER A 224 -11.63 -4.26 -8.69
N TYR A 225 -11.18 -4.97 -7.63
CA TYR A 225 -10.08 -5.92 -7.69
C TYR A 225 -10.44 -7.23 -7.02
N PRO A 226 -9.93 -8.37 -7.54
CA PRO A 226 -9.99 -9.61 -6.78
C PRO A 226 -9.10 -9.48 -5.55
N ILE A 227 -9.56 -10.01 -4.43
CA ILE A 227 -8.81 -10.04 -3.18
C ILE A 227 -8.92 -11.40 -2.51
N ARG A 228 -7.81 -11.88 -1.98
CA ARG A 228 -7.73 -13.06 -1.13
C ARG A 228 -7.75 -12.64 0.34
N LYS A 229 -8.52 -13.34 1.15
CA LYS A 229 -8.47 -13.29 2.61
C LYS A 229 -7.84 -14.59 3.07
N PHE A 230 -6.69 -14.50 3.71
CA PHE A 230 -5.91 -15.66 4.14
C PHE A 230 -6.50 -16.30 5.40
N SER A 231 -6.47 -17.63 5.48
CA SER A 231 -6.86 -18.40 6.66
C SER A 231 -5.76 -18.43 7.72
#